data_bdbe215ab0a3cbf985d749822284c0d0
#
_entry.id   bdbe215ab0a3cbf985d749822284c0d0
#
_cell.length_a   1.000
_cell.length_b   1.000
_cell.length_c   1.000
_cell.angle_alpha   90.00
_cell.angle_beta   90.00
_cell.angle_gamma   90.00
#
_symmetry.space_group_name_H-M   'P 1'
#
loop_
_entity.id
_entity.type
_entity.pdbx_description
1 polymer ?
#
loop_
_entity_poly.entity_id
_entity_poly.type
_entity_poly.pdbx_seq_one_letter_code
_entity_poly.pdbx_strand_id
1 'polypeptide(L)'
;MIHLKKLLLLSALTVCSGLVTAQTNGSNSPYSRYGFGLLNDRAQGFNKGMSGLAYGMRNGKELNAKNPASYSSIDSLSFIFDIGLSLQNGNLEQNGRKVNAHNTSVDYVSMGFRVSPRLGMSIGLLPFSTIGYSMNNSRSMDLPTGEVIQTMNYSGDGGLHEVYAGLGWQP
;
A
#
# COMPACT_ATOMS: atom_id res chain seq x y z
N MET A 1 -36.20 -2.86 16.86
CA MET A 1 -35.33 -3.36 15.76
C MET A 1 -34.38 -2.29 15.19
N ILE A 2 -34.79 -1.05 15.03
CA ILE A 2 -33.96 0.05 14.48
C ILE A 2 -32.80 0.40 15.41
N HIS A 3 -32.97 0.38 16.73
CA HIS A 3 -31.94 0.69 17.70
C HIS A 3 -30.83 -0.36 17.74
N LEU A 4 -31.15 -1.64 17.58
CA LEU A 4 -30.15 -2.73 17.54
C LEU A 4 -29.24 -2.64 16.30
N LYS A 5 -29.81 -2.29 15.13
CA LYS A 5 -29.04 -2.07 13.91
C LYS A 5 -28.09 -0.86 14.03
N LYS A 6 -28.55 0.23 14.67
CA LYS A 6 -27.71 1.41 14.92
C LYS A 6 -26.60 1.11 15.92
N LEU A 7 -26.86 0.29 16.94
CA LEU A 7 -25.86 -0.13 17.92
C LEU A 7 -24.81 -1.03 17.29
N LEU A 8 -25.21 -1.96 16.41
CA LEU A 8 -24.29 -2.81 15.65
C LEU A 8 -23.42 -2.00 14.67
N LEU A 9 -23.99 -0.99 14.01
CA LEU A 9 -23.25 -0.10 13.14
C LEU A 9 -22.22 0.76 13.92
N LEU A 10 -22.61 1.24 15.09
CA LEU A 10 -21.74 2.03 15.97
C LEU A 10 -20.59 1.18 16.53
N SER A 11 -20.88 -0.08 16.93
CA SER A 11 -19.85 -1.00 17.42
C SER A 11 -18.88 -1.44 16.30
N ALA A 12 -19.35 -1.63 15.07
CA ALA A 12 -18.51 -1.91 13.92
C ALA A 12 -17.58 -0.71 13.60
N LEU A 13 -18.08 0.52 13.71
CA LEU A 13 -17.30 1.73 13.49
C LEU A 13 -16.21 1.93 14.54
N THR A 14 -16.48 1.59 15.81
CA THR A 14 -15.49 1.67 16.90
C THR A 14 -14.44 0.58 16.82
N VAL A 15 -14.76 -0.61 16.32
CA VAL A 15 -13.77 -1.68 16.05
C VAL A 15 -12.86 -1.28 14.89
N CYS A 16 -13.38 -0.66 13.82
CA CYS A 16 -12.57 -0.17 12.72
C CYS A 16 -11.59 0.94 13.13
N SER A 17 -11.96 1.83 14.05
CA SER A 17 -11.06 2.89 14.52
C SER A 17 -9.88 2.38 15.35
N GLY A 18 -10.02 1.25 16.04
CA GLY A 18 -8.93 0.59 16.76
C GLY A 18 -7.87 -0.08 15.89
N LEU A 19 -8.17 -0.35 14.62
CA LEU A 19 -7.24 -0.98 13.69
C LEU A 19 -6.32 0.02 12.97
N VAL A 20 -6.59 1.32 13.08
CA VAL A 20 -5.83 2.37 12.37
C VAL A 20 -4.43 2.60 12.98
N THR A 21 -4.17 2.17 14.20
CA THR A 21 -2.87 2.38 14.87
C THR A 21 -1.82 1.33 14.53
N ALA A 22 -2.15 0.31 13.73
CA ALA A 22 -1.27 -0.81 13.39
C ALA A 22 -0.57 -0.65 12.03
N GLN A 23 -0.48 0.55 11.49
CA GLN A 23 0.30 0.78 10.27
C GLN A 23 1.79 0.78 10.62
N THR A 24 2.38 -0.40 10.60
CA THR A 24 3.83 -0.53 10.53
C THR A 24 4.28 -0.22 9.11
N ASN A 25 5.42 0.42 8.98
CA ASN A 25 6.02 0.81 7.70
C ASN A 25 6.04 -0.32 6.69
N GLY A 26 5.62 -0.04 5.47
CA GLY A 26 5.72 -0.96 4.34
C GLY A 26 7.16 -1.16 3.83
N SER A 27 8.18 -0.59 4.47
CA SER A 27 9.59 -0.68 4.07
C SER A 27 10.51 -0.53 5.26
N ASN A 28 11.64 -1.24 5.25
CA ASN A 28 12.75 -1.11 6.20
C ASN A 28 14.05 -0.80 5.44
N SER A 29 13.99 -0.02 4.39
CA SER A 29 15.13 0.28 3.54
C SER A 29 15.67 1.68 3.80
N PRO A 30 16.97 1.85 4.14
CA PRO A 30 17.59 3.16 4.28
C PRO A 30 17.56 3.98 2.97
N TYR A 31 17.40 3.33 1.83
CA TYR A 31 17.25 4.00 0.53
C TYR A 31 15.92 4.73 0.38
N SER A 32 14.90 4.38 1.15
CA SER A 32 13.59 5.04 1.13
C SER A 32 13.62 6.50 1.62
N ARG A 33 14.73 6.94 2.21
CA ARG A 33 14.89 8.35 2.65
C ARG A 33 15.17 9.32 1.51
N TYR A 34 15.47 8.82 0.31
CA TYR A 34 15.82 9.68 -0.83
C TYR A 34 14.64 9.89 -1.77
N GLY A 35 14.47 11.12 -2.26
CA GLY A 35 13.43 11.49 -3.21
C GLY A 35 12.02 11.24 -2.67
N PHE A 36 11.22 10.50 -3.43
CA PHE A 36 9.84 10.15 -3.04
C PHE A 36 9.75 8.84 -2.25
N GLY A 37 10.85 8.23 -1.85
CA GLY A 37 10.89 6.90 -1.24
C GLY A 37 11.03 5.79 -2.28
N LEU A 38 10.68 4.57 -1.87
CA LEU A 38 10.64 3.42 -2.77
C LEU A 38 9.33 3.42 -3.56
N LEU A 39 9.45 3.41 -4.88
CA LEU A 39 8.28 3.37 -5.76
C LEU A 39 7.60 2.00 -5.68
N ASN A 40 6.28 2.02 -5.60
CA ASN A 40 5.46 0.81 -5.55
C ASN A 40 4.93 0.43 -6.95
N ASP A 41 4.72 -0.86 -7.16
CA ASP A 41 4.01 -1.33 -8.34
C ASP A 41 2.50 -1.09 -8.18
N ARG A 42 1.88 -0.55 -9.24
CA ARG A 42 0.45 -0.25 -9.30
C ARG A 42 -0.42 -1.45 -9.71
N ALA A 43 0.17 -2.63 -9.86
CA ALA A 43 -0.58 -3.82 -10.21
C ALA A 43 -1.51 -4.24 -9.08
N GLN A 44 -2.70 -4.68 -9.44
CA GLN A 44 -3.77 -5.10 -8.53
C GLN A 44 -4.08 -6.58 -8.75
N GLY A 45 -4.64 -7.24 -7.73
CA GLY A 45 -5.18 -8.59 -7.80
C GLY A 45 -4.26 -9.59 -8.49
N PHE A 46 -4.80 -10.28 -9.47
CA PHE A 46 -4.12 -11.28 -10.27
C PHE A 46 -2.86 -10.75 -11.00
N ASN A 47 -2.91 -9.51 -11.48
CA ASN A 47 -1.79 -8.88 -12.18
C ASN A 47 -0.55 -8.74 -11.27
N LYS A 48 -0.76 -8.51 -9.97
CA LYS A 48 0.33 -8.46 -8.99
C LYS A 48 1.01 -9.83 -8.85
N GLY A 49 0.23 -10.91 -8.85
CA GLY A 49 0.75 -12.28 -8.86
C GLY A 49 1.55 -12.65 -10.12
N MET A 50 1.35 -11.92 -11.22
CA MET A 50 2.10 -12.07 -12.47
C MET A 50 3.22 -11.02 -12.64
N SER A 51 3.86 -10.62 -11.56
CA SER A 51 4.96 -9.64 -11.56
C SER A 51 4.58 -8.29 -12.18
N GLY A 52 3.33 -7.88 -12.02
CA GLY A 52 2.85 -6.59 -12.49
C GLY A 52 2.47 -6.53 -13.97
N LEU A 53 2.39 -7.67 -14.66
CA LEU A 53 1.94 -7.74 -16.05
C LEU A 53 0.45 -7.38 -16.14
N ALA A 54 0.13 -6.21 -16.69
CA ALA A 54 -1.21 -5.67 -16.63
C ALA A 54 -1.71 -4.98 -17.91
N TYR A 55 -0.82 -4.38 -18.70
CA TYR A 55 -1.21 -3.48 -19.81
C TYR A 55 -2.05 -4.14 -20.91
N GLY A 56 -1.83 -5.41 -21.20
CA GLY A 56 -2.61 -6.17 -22.20
C GLY A 56 -3.77 -6.98 -21.61
N MET A 57 -3.94 -6.96 -20.28
CA MET A 57 -4.93 -7.81 -19.60
C MET A 57 -6.31 -7.15 -19.56
N ARG A 58 -7.32 -7.91 -19.99
CA ARG A 58 -8.74 -7.53 -19.89
C ARG A 58 -9.51 -8.70 -19.31
N ASN A 59 -10.12 -8.51 -18.15
CA ASN A 59 -10.94 -9.51 -17.48
C ASN A 59 -12.21 -8.85 -16.94
N GLY A 60 -13.36 -9.48 -17.11
CA GLY A 60 -14.63 -8.96 -16.65
C GLY A 60 -14.84 -9.03 -15.14
N LYS A 61 -14.02 -9.79 -14.43
CA LYS A 61 -14.14 -10.05 -12.98
C LYS A 61 -13.04 -9.39 -12.14
N GLU A 62 -12.13 -8.66 -12.76
CA GLU A 62 -10.97 -8.06 -12.10
C GLU A 62 -10.80 -6.61 -12.51
N LEU A 63 -10.28 -5.80 -11.58
CA LEU A 63 -9.90 -4.42 -11.86
C LEU A 63 -8.44 -4.34 -12.28
N ASN A 64 -8.16 -3.48 -13.23
CA ASN A 64 -6.82 -3.26 -13.74
C ASN A 64 -6.56 -1.76 -13.94
N ALA A 65 -6.04 -1.10 -12.90
CA ALA A 65 -5.75 0.34 -12.95
C ALA A 65 -4.65 0.71 -13.95
N LYS A 66 -3.77 -0.24 -14.31
CA LYS A 66 -2.75 -0.01 -15.35
C LYS A 66 -3.31 -0.02 -16.78
N ASN A 67 -4.52 -0.56 -16.97
CA ASN A 67 -5.18 -0.60 -18.27
C ASN A 67 -6.63 -0.12 -18.18
N PRO A 68 -6.91 1.19 -18.26
CA PRO A 68 -8.27 1.72 -18.19
C PRO A 68 -9.22 1.14 -19.25
N ALA A 69 -8.72 0.71 -20.40
CA ALA A 69 -9.54 0.06 -21.43
C ALA A 69 -10.20 -1.25 -20.93
N SER A 70 -9.63 -1.89 -19.89
CA SER A 70 -10.20 -3.10 -19.29
C SER A 70 -11.53 -2.85 -18.57
N TYR A 71 -11.83 -1.61 -18.15
CA TYR A 71 -13.05 -1.32 -17.39
C TYR A 71 -14.33 -1.57 -18.21
N SER A 72 -14.26 -1.38 -19.54
CA SER A 72 -15.37 -1.70 -20.43
C SER A 72 -15.67 -3.21 -20.53
N SER A 73 -14.74 -4.06 -20.06
CA SER A 73 -14.91 -5.52 -20.04
C SER A 73 -15.60 -6.03 -18.79
N ILE A 74 -15.80 -5.21 -17.77
CA ILE A 74 -16.47 -5.60 -16.53
C ILE A 74 -17.83 -6.21 -16.86
N ASP A 75 -18.16 -7.36 -16.25
CA ASP A 75 -19.39 -8.08 -16.47
C ASP A 75 -20.62 -7.20 -16.18
N SER A 76 -21.70 -7.42 -16.94
CA SER A 76 -22.95 -6.69 -16.75
C SER A 76 -23.52 -6.95 -15.35
N LEU A 77 -24.11 -5.92 -14.73
CA LEU A 77 -24.68 -5.97 -13.38
C LEU A 77 -23.69 -6.35 -12.29
N SER A 78 -22.39 -6.24 -12.56
CA SER A 78 -21.33 -6.53 -11.60
C SER A 78 -20.82 -5.24 -10.96
N PHE A 79 -20.59 -5.33 -9.65
CA PHE A 79 -19.82 -4.37 -8.87
C PHE A 79 -18.61 -5.11 -8.31
N ILE A 80 -17.43 -4.64 -8.64
CA ILE A 80 -16.18 -5.23 -8.17
C ILE A 80 -15.62 -4.32 -7.08
N PHE A 81 -15.34 -4.89 -5.92
CA PHE A 81 -14.60 -4.25 -4.86
C PHE A 81 -13.34 -5.08 -4.60
N ASP A 82 -12.19 -4.46 -4.69
CA ASP A 82 -10.89 -5.12 -4.58
C ASP A 82 -10.01 -4.38 -3.57
N ILE A 83 -9.44 -5.14 -2.63
CA ILE A 83 -8.54 -4.64 -1.62
C ILE A 83 -7.30 -5.52 -1.56
N GLY A 84 -6.13 -4.91 -1.62
CA GLY A 84 -4.86 -5.59 -1.49
C GLY A 84 -4.21 -5.35 -0.13
N LEU A 85 -3.75 -6.43 0.47
CA LEU A 85 -2.94 -6.42 1.68
C LEU A 85 -1.60 -7.07 1.38
N SER A 86 -0.51 -6.51 1.86
CA SER A 86 0.80 -7.15 1.78
C SER A 86 1.40 -7.37 3.17
N LEU A 87 2.03 -8.52 3.28
CA LEU A 87 2.82 -8.94 4.43
C LEU A 87 4.23 -9.20 3.93
N GLN A 88 5.18 -8.46 4.44
CA GLN A 88 6.60 -8.64 4.12
C GLN A 88 7.34 -9.15 5.36
N ASN A 89 8.03 -10.25 5.19
CA ASN A 89 8.95 -10.77 6.20
C ASN A 89 10.35 -10.82 5.56
N GLY A 90 11.23 -9.96 6.06
CA GLY A 90 12.61 -9.83 5.57
C GLY A 90 13.62 -10.20 6.66
N ASN A 91 14.60 -11.01 6.31
CA ASN A 91 15.76 -11.26 7.14
C ASN A 91 16.94 -10.45 6.58
N LEU A 92 17.38 -9.48 7.36
CA LEU A 92 18.54 -8.66 7.04
C LEU A 92 19.75 -9.19 7.80
N GLU A 93 20.83 -9.46 7.09
CA GLU A 93 22.08 -9.92 7.70
C GLU A 93 23.24 -9.01 7.30
N GLN A 94 23.95 -8.49 8.30
CA GLN A 94 25.14 -7.69 8.10
C GLN A 94 26.16 -8.01 9.19
N ASN A 95 27.40 -8.35 8.81
CA ASN A 95 28.50 -8.64 9.74
C ASN A 95 28.13 -9.67 10.82
N GLY A 96 27.40 -10.74 10.47
CA GLY A 96 26.98 -11.78 11.39
C GLY A 96 25.81 -11.40 12.31
N ARG A 97 25.30 -10.18 12.23
CA ARG A 97 24.07 -9.76 12.90
C ARG A 97 22.86 -9.98 12.00
N LYS A 98 21.88 -10.71 12.52
CA LYS A 98 20.61 -10.97 11.85
C LYS A 98 19.50 -10.13 12.49
N VAL A 99 18.76 -9.41 11.66
CA VAL A 99 17.59 -8.65 12.07
C VAL A 99 16.41 -9.10 11.21
N ASN A 100 15.33 -9.50 11.87
CA ASN A 100 14.09 -9.83 11.20
C ASN A 100 13.20 -8.57 11.16
N ALA A 101 12.68 -8.27 9.99
CA ALA A 101 11.81 -7.14 9.74
C ALA A 101 10.44 -7.63 9.23
N HIS A 102 9.39 -7.29 9.96
CA HIS A 102 8.02 -7.58 9.59
C HIS A 102 7.30 -6.29 9.22
N ASN A 103 6.72 -6.25 8.04
CA ASN A 103 5.93 -5.12 7.58
C ASN A 103 4.56 -5.59 7.12
N THR A 104 3.54 -4.80 7.45
CA THR A 104 2.17 -5.01 6.99
C THR A 104 1.70 -3.71 6.37
N SER A 105 1.16 -3.77 5.17
CA SER A 105 0.58 -2.59 4.52
C SER A 105 -0.71 -2.91 3.79
N VAL A 106 -1.59 -1.89 3.71
CA VAL A 106 -2.70 -1.89 2.77
C VAL A 106 -2.14 -1.40 1.44
N ASP A 107 -2.14 -2.26 0.44
CA ASP A 107 -1.54 -1.93 -0.85
C ASP A 107 -2.47 -1.07 -1.70
N TYR A 108 -3.75 -1.44 -1.80
CA TYR A 108 -4.71 -0.70 -2.58
C TYR A 108 -6.14 -0.99 -2.13
N VAL A 109 -7.00 -0.05 -2.45
CA VAL A 109 -8.46 -0.21 -2.38
C VAL A 109 -9.03 0.33 -3.67
N SER A 110 -9.80 -0.47 -4.38
CA SER A 110 -10.42 -0.06 -5.63
C SER A 110 -11.82 -0.63 -5.79
N MET A 111 -12.62 0.08 -6.54
CA MET A 111 -13.95 -0.35 -6.92
C MET A 111 -14.19 -0.05 -8.40
N GLY A 112 -15.00 -0.87 -9.03
CA GLY A 112 -15.36 -0.68 -10.43
C GLY A 112 -16.68 -1.31 -10.75
N PHE A 113 -17.35 -0.75 -11.75
CA PHE A 113 -18.63 -1.21 -12.23
C PHE A 113 -18.85 -0.80 -13.69
N ARG A 114 -19.76 -1.51 -14.32
CA ARG A 114 -20.17 -1.22 -15.68
C ARG A 114 -21.31 -0.21 -15.66
N VAL A 115 -21.09 0.95 -16.28
CA VAL A 115 -22.09 2.04 -16.37
C VAL A 115 -23.08 1.78 -17.51
N SER A 116 -22.57 1.29 -18.65
CA SER A 116 -23.38 0.95 -19.82
C SER A 116 -22.74 -0.22 -20.58
N PRO A 117 -23.41 -0.80 -21.59
CA PRO A 117 -22.85 -1.94 -22.36
C PRO A 117 -21.45 -1.71 -22.94
N ARG A 118 -21.06 -0.44 -23.14
CA ARG A 118 -19.76 -0.07 -23.72
C ARG A 118 -18.88 0.79 -22.81
N LEU A 119 -19.36 1.13 -21.60
CA LEU A 119 -18.68 2.05 -20.69
C LEU A 119 -18.55 1.41 -19.32
N GLY A 120 -17.32 1.26 -18.86
CA GLY A 120 -16.98 0.88 -17.51
C GLY A 120 -16.26 2.01 -16.77
N MET A 121 -16.37 2.01 -15.45
CA MET A 121 -15.72 2.98 -14.56
C MET A 121 -15.01 2.28 -13.42
N SER A 122 -13.88 2.85 -13.02
CA SER A 122 -13.16 2.43 -11.81
C SER A 122 -12.65 3.64 -11.05
N ILE A 123 -12.68 3.54 -9.72
CA ILE A 123 -12.12 4.52 -8.79
C ILE A 123 -11.36 3.77 -7.71
N GLY A 124 -10.27 4.33 -7.23
CA GLY A 124 -9.51 3.69 -6.18
C GLY A 124 -8.37 4.53 -5.63
N LEU A 125 -7.73 3.94 -4.63
CA LEU A 125 -6.52 4.41 -3.95
C LEU A 125 -5.41 3.40 -4.21
N LEU A 126 -4.29 3.86 -4.74
CA LEU A 126 -3.10 3.07 -5.02
C LEU A 126 -1.89 3.63 -4.27
N PRO A 127 -0.97 2.80 -3.80
CA PRO A 127 0.29 3.29 -3.26
C PRO A 127 1.17 3.75 -4.43
N PHE A 128 1.72 4.95 -4.30
CA PHE A 128 2.72 5.47 -5.23
C PHE A 128 4.12 5.16 -4.73
N SER A 129 4.38 5.44 -3.44
CA SER A 129 5.67 5.18 -2.82
C SER A 129 5.55 4.90 -1.34
N THR A 130 6.56 4.24 -0.78
CA THR A 130 6.69 3.98 0.65
C THR A 130 8.01 4.50 1.18
N ILE A 131 7.96 5.08 2.38
CA ILE A 131 9.10 5.56 3.14
C ILE A 131 9.09 4.82 4.47
N GLY A 132 10.19 4.16 4.82
CA GLY A 132 10.34 3.50 6.11
C GLY A 132 11.81 3.21 6.36
N TYR A 133 12.43 3.96 7.28
CA TYR A 133 13.80 3.72 7.69
C TYR A 133 14.01 4.08 9.15
N SER A 134 14.91 3.33 9.79
CA SER A 134 15.43 3.63 11.12
C SER A 134 16.91 3.30 11.13
N MET A 135 17.72 4.30 11.34
CA MET A 135 19.18 4.18 11.31
C MET A 135 19.79 4.86 12.53
N ASN A 136 20.73 4.19 13.17
CA ASN A 136 21.48 4.73 14.29
C ASN A 136 22.94 4.89 13.84
N ASN A 137 23.49 6.06 14.06
CA ASN A 137 24.90 6.33 13.83
C ASN A 137 25.52 6.78 15.15
N SER A 138 26.50 6.03 15.63
CA SER A 138 27.24 6.37 16.84
C SER A 138 28.67 6.78 16.46
N ARG A 139 29.08 7.95 16.90
CA ARG A 139 30.39 8.49 16.69
C ARG A 139 31.04 8.77 18.05
N SER A 140 32.22 8.24 18.24
CA SER A 140 33.06 8.55 19.40
C SER A 140 33.82 9.84 19.13
N MET A 141 33.83 10.76 20.09
CA MET A 141 34.57 11.99 20.08
C MET A 141 35.42 12.06 21.34
N ASP A 142 36.74 12.17 21.17
CA ASP A 142 37.67 12.39 22.26
C ASP A 142 37.67 13.87 22.64
N LEU A 143 37.14 14.17 23.81
CA LEU A 143 37.24 15.49 24.42
C LEU A 143 38.33 15.50 25.52
N PRO A 144 38.88 16.68 25.87
CA PRO A 144 39.84 16.80 26.97
C PRO A 144 39.32 16.28 28.32
N THR A 145 38.03 16.13 28.46
CA THR A 145 37.30 15.66 29.64
C THR A 145 36.97 14.15 29.61
N GLY A 146 37.32 13.44 28.52
CA GLY A 146 37.02 12.01 28.32
C GLY A 146 36.33 11.71 27.00
N GLU A 147 36.19 10.43 26.69
CA GLU A 147 35.51 9.95 25.49
C GLU A 147 33.98 10.14 25.62
N VAL A 148 33.39 10.82 24.66
CA VAL A 148 31.93 11.03 24.56
C VAL A 148 31.38 10.33 23.32
N ILE A 149 30.43 9.43 23.51
CA ILE A 149 29.76 8.75 22.42
C ILE A 149 28.50 9.56 22.04
N GLN A 150 28.53 10.17 20.86
CA GLN A 150 27.38 10.82 20.27
C GLN A 150 26.60 9.81 19.43
N THR A 151 25.36 9.54 19.81
CA THR A 151 24.45 8.69 19.02
C THR A 151 23.40 9.56 18.33
N MET A 152 23.36 9.47 17.01
CA MET A 152 22.34 10.12 16.18
C MET A 152 21.38 9.07 15.63
N ASN A 153 20.10 9.26 15.90
CA ASN A 153 19.01 8.41 15.41
C ASN A 153 18.29 9.11 14.27
N TYR A 154 18.22 8.46 13.13
CA TYR A 154 17.47 8.93 11.97
C TYR A 154 16.33 7.96 11.71
N SER A 155 15.10 8.46 11.73
CA SER A 155 13.93 7.67 11.40
C SER A 155 12.99 8.45 10.49
N GLY A 156 12.32 7.77 9.60
CA GLY A 156 11.30 8.34 8.74
C GLY A 156 10.27 7.28 8.42
N ASP A 157 9.04 7.71 8.34
CA ASP A 157 7.87 6.89 8.12
C ASP A 157 6.87 7.61 7.24
N GLY A 158 6.21 6.90 6.31
CA GLY A 158 5.17 7.44 5.46
C GLY A 158 5.19 6.91 4.04
N GLY A 159 4.70 7.74 3.13
CA GLY A 159 4.61 7.40 1.71
C GLY A 159 3.60 8.28 1.00
N LEU A 160 3.51 8.11 -0.31
CA LEU A 160 2.56 8.79 -1.16
C LEU A 160 1.52 7.78 -1.66
N HIS A 161 0.27 8.21 -1.64
CA HIS A 161 -0.84 7.47 -2.22
C HIS A 161 -1.48 8.30 -3.32
N GLU A 162 -1.92 7.62 -4.36
CA GLU A 162 -2.58 8.23 -5.50
C GLU A 162 -4.06 7.81 -5.50
N VAL A 163 -4.94 8.79 -5.61
CA VAL A 163 -6.36 8.56 -5.88
C VAL A 163 -6.56 8.63 -7.38
N TYR A 164 -7.19 7.62 -7.96
CA TYR A 164 -7.51 7.60 -9.37
C TYR A 164 -9.01 7.43 -9.62
N ALA A 165 -9.47 8.00 -10.71
CA ALA A 165 -10.77 7.71 -11.31
C ALA A 165 -10.57 7.52 -12.82
N GLY A 166 -11.10 6.46 -13.37
CA GLY A 166 -10.89 6.09 -14.76
C GLY A 166 -12.18 5.63 -15.46
N LEU A 167 -12.25 5.92 -16.72
CA LEU A 167 -13.33 5.49 -17.62
C LEU A 167 -12.75 4.64 -18.74
N GLY A 168 -13.34 3.51 -19.02
CA GLY A 168 -13.03 2.64 -20.14
C GLY A 168 -14.21 2.59 -21.12
N TRP A 169 -14.00 3.03 -22.35
CA TRP A 169 -15.01 3.01 -23.39
C TRP A 169 -14.60 2.08 -24.54
N GLN A 170 -15.56 1.31 -25.00
CA GLN A 170 -15.40 0.43 -26.16
C GLN A 170 -16.32 0.96 -27.27
N PRO A 171 -15.78 1.44 -28.41
CA PRO A 171 -16.54 1.95 -29.52
C PRO A 171 -17.39 0.89 -30.22
#